data_9e4e6c474a8791fe42717f36ff0d991e
#
_entry.id   9e4e6c474a8791fe42717f36ff0d991e
#
_cell.length_a   1.000
_cell.length_b   1.000
_cell.length_c   1.000
_cell.angle_alpha   90.00
_cell.angle_beta   90.00
_cell.angle_gamma   90.00
#
_symmetry.space_group_name_H-M   'P 1'
#
loop_
_entity.id
_entity.type
_entity.pdbx_description
1 polymer ?
#
loop_
_entity_poly.entity_id
_entity_poly.type
_entity_poly.pdbx_seq_one_letter_code
_entity_poly.pdbx_strand_id
1 'polypeptide(L)'
;NGARKKPAPLVRSGESAARGPDIDPAALRKALIWLAGLGVVLAAFFGLSAGLMQLYRYCTTSEHFVTEDIAVEGADQLNPDEIIAPSGLQKGNNSLSVHIPDIEKRLIQNPWIEKVSIKRELPHRFIISIKERNPQFWVLKEGSLYYLDRNGILIAPVESQNFQSLPTLDIGPGGEEALPYLSDFISQISSSDFPFDTSQISWLRISAGKGFELYWESKHLSLSIGFEHWRQNLRRLALTLDDIKKRNEINQTREIRAADGQVWLQKA
;
A
#
# COMPACT_ATOMS: atom_id res chain seq x y z
N ASN A 1 95.59 70.56 27.82
CA ASN A 1 94.84 70.17 26.64
C ASN A 1 93.73 69.21 27.01
N GLY A 2 92.55 69.82 27.25
CA GLY A 2 91.37 69.14 27.66
C GLY A 2 90.44 68.92 26.52
N ALA A 3 90.06 67.70 26.26
CA ALA A 3 89.06 67.34 25.31
C ALA A 3 87.71 67.09 26.09
N ARG A 4 86.76 67.96 25.90
CA ARG A 4 85.39 67.85 26.45
C ARG A 4 84.68 66.80 25.62
N LYS A 5 84.23 65.66 26.24
CA LYS A 5 83.31 64.73 25.74
C LYS A 5 81.89 65.34 25.73
N LYS A 6 81.22 65.35 24.56
CA LYS A 6 79.80 65.71 24.45
C LYS A 6 78.94 64.54 24.97
N PRO A 7 77.90 64.85 25.74
CA PRO A 7 76.96 63.81 26.18
C PRO A 7 76.08 63.30 25.01
N ALA A 8 75.83 61.98 24.98
CA ALA A 8 74.99 61.32 24.03
C ALA A 8 73.47 61.70 24.24
N PRO A 9 72.67 61.76 23.20
CA PRO A 9 71.26 62.09 23.31
C PRO A 9 70.47 60.89 23.92
N LEU A 10 69.61 61.19 24.88
CA LEU A 10 68.69 60.31 25.53
C LEU A 10 67.64 59.81 24.47
N VAL A 11 67.66 58.56 24.18
CA VAL A 11 66.59 57.89 23.40
C VAL A 11 65.35 57.85 24.28
N ARG A 12 64.33 58.67 23.99
CA ARG A 12 62.98 58.54 24.55
C ARG A 12 62.37 57.28 23.98
N SER A 13 62.23 56.24 24.79
CA SER A 13 61.37 55.13 24.55
C SER A 13 59.92 55.63 24.49
N GLY A 14 59.39 55.70 23.25
CA GLY A 14 57.97 55.96 23.03
C GLY A 14 57.17 54.77 23.54
N GLU A 15 56.47 54.96 24.62
CA GLU A 15 55.36 54.06 25.01
C GLU A 15 54.34 54.12 23.93
N SER A 16 54.32 53.05 23.07
CA SER A 16 53.23 52.77 22.18
C SER A 16 52.07 52.32 23.05
N ALA A 17 51.25 53.27 23.50
CA ALA A 17 49.97 52.98 24.07
C ALA A 17 49.13 52.27 22.98
N ALA A 18 48.89 50.95 23.13
CA ALA A 18 47.99 50.21 22.32
C ALA A 18 46.62 50.92 22.39
N ARG A 19 46.28 51.66 21.32
CA ARG A 19 44.92 52.14 21.12
C ARG A 19 44.06 50.92 20.99
N GLY A 20 43.21 50.65 21.95
CA GLY A 20 42.11 49.69 21.81
C GLY A 20 41.29 50.04 20.58
N PRO A 21 40.61 49.05 19.98
CA PRO A 21 39.85 49.26 18.75
C PRO A 21 38.89 50.45 18.94
N ASP A 22 39.07 51.50 18.13
CA ASP A 22 38.16 52.65 18.06
C ASP A 22 36.82 52.12 17.54
N ILE A 23 35.94 51.77 18.44
CA ILE A 23 34.59 51.32 18.13
C ILE A 23 33.78 52.56 17.75
N ASP A 24 33.46 52.70 16.46
CA ASP A 24 32.60 53.75 15.95
C ASP A 24 31.25 53.73 16.68
N PRO A 25 30.90 54.75 17.44
CA PRO A 25 29.66 54.82 18.20
C PRO A 25 28.42 54.73 17.33
N ALA A 26 28.51 55.11 16.05
CA ALA A 26 27.43 54.99 15.09
C ALA A 26 27.23 53.52 14.64
N ALA A 27 28.31 52.76 14.47
CA ALA A 27 28.26 51.34 14.17
C ALA A 27 27.69 50.54 15.36
N LEU A 28 28.08 50.88 16.59
CA LEU A 28 27.55 50.27 17.81
C LEU A 28 26.03 50.50 17.94
N ARG A 29 25.58 51.71 17.70
CA ARG A 29 24.15 52.07 17.73
C ARG A 29 23.33 51.31 16.68
N LYS A 30 23.85 51.18 15.45
CA LYS A 30 23.22 50.37 14.42
C LYS A 30 23.14 48.89 14.80
N ALA A 31 24.23 48.33 15.33
CA ALA A 31 24.25 46.94 15.79
C ALA A 31 23.22 46.69 16.92
N LEU A 32 23.10 47.61 17.87
CA LEU A 32 22.10 47.53 18.94
C LEU A 32 20.65 47.57 18.40
N ILE A 33 20.38 48.43 17.42
CA ILE A 33 19.06 48.50 16.77
C ILE A 33 18.74 47.20 16.05
N TRP A 34 19.71 46.64 15.31
CA TRP A 34 19.52 45.34 14.65
C TRP A 34 19.33 44.17 15.63
N LEU A 35 20.10 44.17 16.74
CA LEU A 35 19.93 43.17 17.82
C LEU A 35 18.58 43.32 18.52
N ALA A 36 18.13 44.54 18.78
CA ALA A 36 16.82 44.79 19.35
C ALA A 36 15.70 44.34 18.38
N GLY A 37 15.83 44.65 17.08
CA GLY A 37 14.90 44.18 16.04
C GLY A 37 14.85 42.66 15.95
N LEU A 38 16.01 42.00 15.93
CA LEU A 38 16.09 40.54 15.97
C LEU A 38 15.42 39.94 17.22
N GLY A 39 15.67 40.59 18.39
CA GLY A 39 15.03 40.18 19.66
C GLY A 39 13.51 40.24 19.61
N VAL A 40 12.96 41.32 19.01
CA VAL A 40 11.50 41.48 18.83
C VAL A 40 10.95 40.39 17.90
N VAL A 41 11.64 40.11 16.79
CA VAL A 41 11.21 39.05 15.84
C VAL A 41 11.22 37.67 16.50
N LEU A 42 12.26 37.34 17.25
CA LEU A 42 12.37 36.10 18.01
C LEU A 42 11.27 36.00 19.07
N ALA A 43 11.04 37.08 19.83
CA ALA A 43 9.98 37.11 20.83
C ALA A 43 8.58 36.91 20.21
N ALA A 44 8.33 37.54 19.06
CA ALA A 44 7.09 37.35 18.32
C ALA A 44 6.93 35.90 17.82
N PHE A 45 8.02 35.32 17.30
CA PHE A 45 8.04 33.93 16.85
C PHE A 45 7.77 32.95 18.00
N PHE A 46 8.43 33.12 19.14
CA PHE A 46 8.20 32.30 20.33
C PHE A 46 6.80 32.50 20.90
N GLY A 47 6.32 33.75 20.95
CA GLY A 47 4.96 34.03 21.37
C GLY A 47 3.89 33.39 20.51
N LEU A 48 4.07 33.47 19.19
CA LEU A 48 3.17 32.81 18.23
C LEU A 48 3.22 31.28 18.38
N SER A 49 4.42 30.70 18.50
CA SER A 49 4.60 29.27 18.70
C SER A 49 3.93 28.76 19.99
N ALA A 50 4.11 29.51 21.08
CA ALA A 50 3.46 29.21 22.37
C ALA A 50 1.93 29.31 22.28
N GLY A 51 1.43 30.35 21.60
CA GLY A 51 0.00 30.51 21.34
C GLY A 51 -0.60 29.39 20.53
N LEU A 52 0.05 28.95 19.44
CA LEU A 52 -0.36 27.80 18.63
C LEU A 52 -0.33 26.49 19.44
N MET A 53 0.70 26.31 20.27
CA MET A 53 0.79 25.13 21.13
C MET A 53 -0.33 25.10 22.17
N GLN A 54 -0.70 26.23 22.73
CA GLN A 54 -1.79 26.35 23.69
C GLN A 54 -3.15 26.11 23.00
N LEU A 55 -3.35 26.65 21.80
CA LEU A 55 -4.54 26.40 20.99
C LEU A 55 -4.66 24.91 20.64
N TYR A 56 -3.58 24.28 20.19
CA TYR A 56 -3.54 22.86 19.90
C TYR A 56 -3.94 22.02 21.13
N ARG A 57 -3.35 22.33 22.30
CA ARG A 57 -3.70 21.66 23.56
C ARG A 57 -5.18 21.85 23.90
N TYR A 58 -5.72 23.05 23.76
CA TYR A 58 -7.13 23.33 23.98
C TYR A 58 -8.02 22.51 23.07
N CYS A 59 -7.73 22.45 21.77
CA CYS A 59 -8.51 21.65 20.83
C CYS A 59 -8.45 20.15 21.13
N THR A 60 -7.26 19.61 21.50
CA THR A 60 -7.10 18.18 21.76
C THR A 60 -7.66 17.73 23.12
N THR A 61 -7.95 18.65 24.04
CA THR A 61 -8.60 18.36 25.34
C THR A 61 -10.05 18.78 25.40
N SER A 62 -10.57 19.45 24.37
CA SER A 62 -11.95 19.94 24.37
C SER A 62 -12.96 18.82 24.22
N GLU A 63 -14.02 18.84 24.98
CA GLU A 63 -15.16 17.93 24.89
C GLU A 63 -15.91 18.07 23.57
N HIS A 64 -15.75 19.17 22.83
CA HIS A 64 -16.35 19.36 21.50
C HIS A 64 -15.82 18.43 20.43
N PHE A 65 -14.65 17.80 20.64
CA PHE A 65 -14.02 16.88 19.68
C PHE A 65 -14.01 15.44 20.19
N VAL A 66 -14.89 15.11 21.12
CA VAL A 66 -15.05 13.74 21.62
C VAL A 66 -15.69 12.88 20.53
N THR A 67 -15.09 11.72 20.25
CA THR A 67 -15.63 10.75 19.28
C THR A 67 -16.92 10.14 19.82
N GLU A 68 -18.03 10.36 19.16
CA GLU A 68 -19.35 9.81 19.52
C GLU A 68 -19.75 8.68 18.59
N ASP A 69 -19.33 8.75 17.31
CA ASP A 69 -19.73 7.80 16.29
C ASP A 69 -18.53 7.28 15.48
N ILE A 70 -18.56 5.97 15.21
CA ILE A 70 -17.57 5.27 14.37
C ILE A 70 -18.38 4.42 13.41
N ALA A 71 -18.42 4.82 12.15
CA ALA A 71 -19.08 4.10 11.08
C ALA A 71 -18.06 3.25 10.31
N VAL A 72 -18.45 2.03 9.93
CA VAL A 72 -17.69 1.15 9.05
C VAL A 72 -18.50 0.98 7.77
N GLU A 73 -17.84 1.18 6.63
CA GLU A 73 -18.41 1.03 5.30
C GLU A 73 -17.62 0.03 4.48
N GLY A 74 -18.32 -0.78 3.65
CA GLY A 74 -17.70 -1.78 2.76
C GLY A 74 -17.27 -3.05 3.46
N ALA A 75 -17.82 -3.33 4.65
CA ALA A 75 -17.67 -4.59 5.36
C ALA A 75 -18.85 -5.51 4.99
N ASP A 76 -18.60 -6.46 4.11
CA ASP A 76 -19.61 -7.43 3.66
C ASP A 76 -19.45 -8.79 4.36
N GLN A 77 -18.20 -9.22 4.60
CA GLN A 77 -17.87 -10.48 5.26
C GLN A 77 -17.31 -10.30 6.68
N LEU A 78 -16.56 -9.21 6.89
CA LEU A 78 -16.01 -8.87 8.19
C LEU A 78 -17.07 -8.20 9.06
N ASN A 79 -17.11 -8.60 10.33
CA ASN A 79 -17.96 -7.92 11.29
C ASN A 79 -17.38 -6.51 11.59
N PRO A 80 -18.18 -5.44 11.64
CA PRO A 80 -17.71 -4.12 12.01
C PRO A 80 -16.90 -4.08 13.31
N ASP A 81 -17.24 -4.89 14.30
CA ASP A 81 -16.50 -4.95 15.57
C ASP A 81 -15.07 -5.50 15.39
N GLU A 82 -14.88 -6.43 14.44
CA GLU A 82 -13.54 -6.96 14.08
C GLU A 82 -12.65 -5.93 13.40
N ILE A 83 -13.23 -4.86 12.90
CA ILE A 83 -12.52 -3.74 12.29
C ILE A 83 -12.27 -2.64 13.32
N ILE A 84 -13.29 -2.31 14.12
CA ILE A 84 -13.20 -1.25 15.12
C ILE A 84 -12.21 -1.60 16.24
N ALA A 85 -12.25 -2.82 16.75
CA ALA A 85 -11.38 -3.24 17.86
C ALA A 85 -9.87 -3.11 17.54
N PRO A 86 -9.33 -3.63 16.41
CA PRO A 86 -7.94 -3.44 16.05
C PRO A 86 -7.59 -1.99 15.68
N SER A 87 -8.57 -1.19 15.25
CA SER A 87 -8.34 0.23 14.93
C SER A 87 -7.86 1.02 16.17
N GLY A 88 -8.27 0.59 17.36
CA GLY A 88 -8.04 1.31 18.60
C GLY A 88 -8.86 2.59 18.73
N LEU A 89 -9.81 2.82 17.81
CA LEU A 89 -10.77 3.90 17.95
C LEU A 89 -11.77 3.56 19.05
N GLN A 90 -12.01 4.49 19.93
CA GLN A 90 -12.97 4.35 21.01
C GLN A 90 -13.82 5.60 21.11
N LYS A 91 -15.11 5.40 21.38
CA LYS A 91 -16.01 6.50 21.76
C LYS A 91 -15.50 7.10 23.08
N GLY A 92 -15.57 8.41 23.20
CA GLY A 92 -15.02 9.14 24.35
C GLY A 92 -13.62 9.72 24.14
N ASN A 93 -12.84 9.22 23.16
CA ASN A 93 -11.53 9.78 22.86
C ASN A 93 -11.64 11.04 22.01
N ASN A 94 -10.70 11.97 22.20
CA ASN A 94 -10.68 13.18 21.38
C ASN A 94 -10.30 12.85 19.91
N SER A 95 -11.18 13.23 18.98
CA SER A 95 -11.01 12.90 17.56
C SER A 95 -9.74 13.53 16.93
N LEU A 96 -9.28 14.68 17.43
CA LEU A 96 -8.08 15.36 16.92
C LEU A 96 -6.77 14.72 17.39
N SER A 97 -6.79 13.97 18.49
CA SER A 97 -5.60 13.28 19.02
C SER A 97 -5.29 11.99 18.25
N VAL A 98 -6.21 11.51 17.44
CA VAL A 98 -6.07 10.25 16.69
C VAL A 98 -5.15 10.41 15.49
N HIS A 99 -4.14 9.53 15.36
CA HIS A 99 -3.24 9.49 14.22
C HIS A 99 -3.73 8.44 13.19
N ILE A 100 -4.45 8.91 12.19
CA ILE A 100 -5.09 8.06 11.17
C ILE A 100 -4.12 7.10 10.47
N PRO A 101 -2.90 7.50 10.02
CA PRO A 101 -1.98 6.58 9.34
C PRO A 101 -1.59 5.35 10.15
N ASP A 102 -1.54 5.46 11.48
CA ASP A 102 -1.19 4.31 12.34
C ASP A 102 -2.36 3.30 12.41
N ILE A 103 -3.58 3.80 12.33
CA ILE A 103 -4.77 2.94 12.30
C ILE A 103 -4.85 2.22 10.96
N GLU A 104 -4.65 2.93 9.85
CA GLU A 104 -4.64 2.33 8.51
C GLU A 104 -3.60 1.23 8.40
N LYS A 105 -2.38 1.46 8.94
CA LYS A 105 -1.32 0.45 9.00
C LYS A 105 -1.69 -0.79 9.83
N ARG A 106 -2.45 -0.62 10.90
CA ARG A 106 -2.91 -1.76 11.70
C ARG A 106 -4.01 -2.54 11.00
N LEU A 107 -4.98 -1.85 10.43
CA LEU A 107 -6.11 -2.48 9.75
C LEU A 107 -5.70 -3.23 8.49
N ILE A 108 -4.74 -2.70 7.71
CA ILE A 108 -4.26 -3.38 6.49
C ILE A 108 -3.49 -4.67 6.78
N GLN A 109 -3.11 -4.94 8.05
CA GLN A 109 -2.52 -6.21 8.45
C GLN A 109 -3.53 -7.36 8.47
N ASN A 110 -4.84 -7.05 8.50
CA ASN A 110 -5.86 -8.06 8.32
C ASN A 110 -5.86 -8.54 6.87
N PRO A 111 -5.61 -9.84 6.61
CA PRO A 111 -5.50 -10.36 5.24
C PRO A 111 -6.78 -10.21 4.41
N TRP A 112 -7.94 -10.09 5.06
CA TRP A 112 -9.21 -9.84 4.39
C TRP A 112 -9.37 -8.42 3.85
N ILE A 113 -8.53 -7.48 4.29
CA ILE A 113 -8.62 -6.08 3.86
C ILE A 113 -7.68 -5.84 2.67
N GLU A 114 -8.25 -5.49 1.51
CA GLU A 114 -7.50 -5.09 0.32
C GLU A 114 -7.05 -3.63 0.42
N LYS A 115 -7.97 -2.75 0.88
CA LYS A 115 -7.73 -1.32 1.05
C LYS A 115 -8.50 -0.81 2.25
N VAL A 116 -7.92 0.18 2.91
CA VAL A 116 -8.55 0.90 4.00
C VAL A 116 -8.35 2.40 3.81
N SER A 117 -9.34 3.18 4.14
CA SER A 117 -9.29 4.64 4.19
C SER A 117 -10.10 5.11 5.38
N ILE A 118 -9.55 6.04 6.14
CA ILE A 118 -10.21 6.59 7.33
C ILE A 118 -10.41 8.08 7.15
N LYS A 119 -11.67 8.49 7.23
CA LYS A 119 -12.08 9.89 7.19
C LYS A 119 -12.51 10.35 8.58
N ARG A 120 -11.92 11.45 9.03
CA ARG A 120 -12.40 12.16 10.21
C ARG A 120 -13.45 13.17 9.77
N GLU A 121 -14.67 13.01 10.25
CA GLU A 121 -15.75 14.00 10.11
C GLU A 121 -15.88 14.76 11.41
N LEU A 122 -15.30 15.95 11.44
CA LEU A 122 -15.37 16.81 12.60
C LEU A 122 -16.81 17.25 12.87
N PRO A 123 -17.17 17.40 14.16
CA PRO A 123 -16.28 17.34 15.32
C PRO A 123 -16.09 15.93 15.93
N HIS A 124 -17.00 14.98 15.73
CA HIS A 124 -17.10 13.80 16.60
C HIS A 124 -17.27 12.45 15.90
N ARG A 125 -17.06 12.38 14.57
CA ARG A 125 -17.29 11.14 13.81
C ARG A 125 -16.06 10.67 13.06
N PHE A 126 -15.87 9.32 13.00
CA PHE A 126 -14.98 8.65 12.09
C PHE A 126 -15.74 7.73 11.13
N ILE A 127 -15.30 7.72 9.88
CA ILE A 127 -15.76 6.76 8.87
C ILE A 127 -14.55 5.93 8.47
N ILE A 128 -14.64 4.63 8.69
CA ILE A 128 -13.67 3.63 8.22
C ILE A 128 -14.26 2.99 6.98
N SER A 129 -13.73 3.34 5.82
CA SER A 129 -14.11 2.72 4.55
C SER A 129 -13.10 1.65 4.22
N ILE A 130 -13.55 0.41 4.08
CA ILE A 130 -12.71 -0.72 3.70
C ILE A 130 -13.15 -1.27 2.35
N LYS A 131 -12.19 -1.87 1.65
CA LYS A 131 -12.46 -2.75 0.54
C LYS A 131 -11.98 -4.13 0.93
N GLU A 132 -12.90 -5.06 1.04
CA GLU A 132 -12.57 -6.45 1.34
C GLU A 132 -11.92 -7.15 0.14
N ARG A 133 -11.05 -8.10 0.46
CA ARG A 133 -10.42 -8.97 -0.51
C ARG A 133 -11.38 -10.08 -0.90
N ASN A 134 -11.62 -10.22 -2.19
CA ASN A 134 -12.52 -11.24 -2.71
C ASN A 134 -11.75 -12.53 -3.01
N PRO A 135 -12.02 -13.64 -2.33
CA PRO A 135 -11.42 -14.93 -2.62
C PRO A 135 -11.84 -15.43 -4.00
N GLN A 136 -10.87 -15.96 -4.77
CA GLN A 136 -11.10 -16.50 -6.11
C GLN A 136 -10.69 -17.96 -6.22
N PHE A 137 -9.80 -18.41 -5.35
CA PHE A 137 -9.25 -19.76 -5.38
C PHE A 137 -9.08 -20.32 -3.97
N TRP A 138 -9.01 -21.62 -3.92
CA TRP A 138 -8.40 -22.36 -2.84
C TRP A 138 -6.98 -22.75 -3.22
N VAL A 139 -6.08 -22.71 -2.25
CA VAL A 139 -4.72 -23.22 -2.36
C VAL A 139 -4.41 -24.12 -1.18
N LEU A 140 -3.82 -25.27 -1.44
CA LEU A 140 -3.32 -26.17 -0.40
C LEU A 140 -1.92 -25.69 0.02
N LYS A 141 -1.78 -25.31 1.27
CA LYS A 141 -0.49 -24.91 1.86
C LYS A 141 -0.30 -25.63 3.19
N GLU A 142 0.80 -26.36 3.33
CA GLU A 142 1.16 -27.07 4.57
C GLU A 142 0.03 -27.98 5.10
N GLY A 143 -0.71 -28.62 4.20
CA GLY A 143 -1.80 -29.52 4.55
C GLY A 143 -3.14 -28.84 4.90
N SER A 144 -3.22 -27.54 4.85
CA SER A 144 -4.44 -26.76 5.09
C SER A 144 -4.88 -26.00 3.84
N LEU A 145 -6.20 -25.87 3.64
CA LEU A 145 -6.76 -25.06 2.56
C LEU A 145 -6.83 -23.60 3.00
N TYR A 146 -6.43 -22.71 2.08
CA TYR A 146 -6.49 -21.28 2.25
C TYR A 146 -7.25 -20.63 1.11
N TYR A 147 -7.90 -19.53 1.38
CA TYR A 147 -8.41 -18.62 0.37
C TYR A 147 -7.28 -17.81 -0.25
N LEU A 148 -7.35 -17.66 -1.56
CA LEU A 148 -6.44 -16.86 -2.36
C LEU A 148 -7.23 -15.87 -3.22
N ASP A 149 -6.77 -14.63 -3.31
CA ASP A 149 -7.38 -13.67 -4.22
C ASP A 149 -6.89 -13.83 -5.67
N ARG A 150 -7.49 -13.05 -6.58
CA ARG A 150 -7.09 -13.04 -8.00
C ARG A 150 -5.65 -12.63 -8.27
N ASN A 151 -4.98 -11.98 -7.32
CA ASN A 151 -3.58 -11.54 -7.44
C ASN A 151 -2.60 -12.56 -6.87
N GLY A 152 -3.09 -13.69 -6.38
CA GLY A 152 -2.27 -14.70 -5.73
C GLY A 152 -1.93 -14.37 -4.28
N ILE A 153 -2.67 -13.46 -3.65
CA ILE A 153 -2.46 -13.10 -2.24
C ILE A 153 -3.27 -14.03 -1.34
N LEU A 154 -2.59 -14.64 -0.38
CA LEU A 154 -3.19 -15.49 0.62
C LEU A 154 -4.06 -14.67 1.57
N ILE A 155 -5.31 -15.11 1.80
CA ILE A 155 -6.25 -14.40 2.66
C ILE A 155 -6.31 -15.05 4.05
N ALA A 156 -6.95 -16.20 4.16
CA ALA A 156 -7.18 -16.88 5.42
C ALA A 156 -7.38 -18.39 5.21
N PRO A 157 -7.21 -19.22 6.25
CA PRO A 157 -7.63 -20.62 6.20
C PRO A 157 -9.12 -20.73 5.87
N VAL A 158 -9.48 -21.78 5.15
CA VAL A 158 -10.88 -22.10 4.85
C VAL A 158 -11.52 -22.69 6.09
N GLU A 159 -12.49 -21.99 6.62
CA GLU A 159 -13.28 -22.45 7.77
C GLU A 159 -14.64 -22.99 7.32
N SER A 160 -15.16 -23.98 8.03
CA SER A 160 -16.43 -24.63 7.69
C SER A 160 -17.66 -23.71 7.75
N GLN A 161 -17.55 -22.61 8.50
CA GLN A 161 -18.67 -21.67 8.71
C GLN A 161 -18.89 -20.71 7.53
N ASN A 162 -17.83 -20.38 6.78
CA ASN A 162 -17.86 -19.44 5.66
C ASN A 162 -17.34 -20.09 4.37
N PHE A 163 -17.76 -21.32 4.12
CA PHE A 163 -17.31 -22.09 2.98
C PHE A 163 -17.85 -21.51 1.66
N GLN A 164 -16.95 -21.08 0.79
CA GLN A 164 -17.27 -20.68 -0.58
C GLN A 164 -16.71 -21.74 -1.54
N SER A 165 -17.53 -22.24 -2.45
CA SER A 165 -17.08 -23.16 -3.48
C SER A 165 -16.28 -22.42 -4.55
N LEU A 166 -14.97 -22.61 -4.56
CA LEU A 166 -14.02 -21.95 -5.46
C LEU A 166 -13.13 -23.00 -6.15
N PRO A 167 -12.59 -22.69 -7.35
CA PRO A 167 -11.62 -23.57 -7.99
C PRO A 167 -10.33 -23.67 -7.15
N THR A 168 -9.71 -24.85 -7.21
CA THR A 168 -8.40 -25.05 -6.56
C THR A 168 -7.30 -24.51 -7.45
N LEU A 169 -6.40 -23.70 -6.90
CA LEU A 169 -5.17 -23.30 -7.56
C LEU A 169 -4.03 -24.22 -7.11
N ASP A 170 -3.37 -24.84 -8.08
CA ASP A 170 -2.17 -25.66 -7.89
C ASP A 170 -0.97 -24.96 -8.57
N ILE A 171 0.06 -24.66 -7.79
CA ILE A 171 1.27 -24.02 -8.29
C ILE A 171 2.36 -25.07 -8.38
N GLY A 172 2.58 -25.56 -9.59
CA GLY A 172 3.64 -26.52 -9.91
C GLY A 172 5.01 -25.86 -10.06
N PRO A 173 6.07 -26.64 -10.25
CA PRO A 173 7.42 -26.13 -10.36
C PRO A 173 7.57 -25.04 -11.43
N GLY A 174 8.14 -23.89 -11.06
CA GLY A 174 8.31 -22.72 -11.93
C GLY A 174 7.01 -21.99 -12.29
N GLY A 175 5.90 -22.31 -11.62
CA GLY A 175 4.62 -21.62 -11.80
C GLY A 175 4.55 -20.29 -11.08
N GLU A 176 5.39 -20.06 -10.08
CA GLU A 176 5.40 -18.84 -9.27
C GLU A 176 5.67 -17.58 -10.12
N GLU A 177 6.47 -17.71 -11.18
CA GLU A 177 6.81 -16.61 -12.08
C GLU A 177 5.59 -16.10 -12.87
N ALA A 178 4.55 -16.91 -13.00
CA ALA A 178 3.34 -16.54 -13.70
C ALA A 178 2.22 -15.99 -12.81
N LEU A 179 2.37 -16.03 -11.49
CA LEU A 179 1.41 -15.44 -10.54
C LEU A 179 1.07 -13.97 -10.84
N PRO A 180 2.00 -13.09 -11.22
CA PRO A 180 1.67 -11.72 -11.60
C PRO A 180 0.68 -11.61 -12.78
N TYR A 181 0.62 -12.62 -13.64
CA TYR A 181 -0.30 -12.66 -14.79
C TYR A 181 -1.66 -13.30 -14.47
N LEU A 182 -1.80 -13.92 -13.29
CA LEU A 182 -3.01 -14.65 -12.91
C LEU A 182 -4.26 -13.77 -12.96
N SER A 183 -4.20 -12.56 -12.42
CA SER A 183 -5.32 -11.62 -12.42
C SER A 183 -5.79 -11.27 -13.83
N ASP A 184 -4.84 -10.98 -14.73
CA ASP A 184 -5.12 -10.69 -16.13
C ASP A 184 -5.71 -11.91 -16.84
N PHE A 185 -5.14 -13.10 -16.59
CA PHE A 185 -5.59 -14.35 -17.18
C PHE A 185 -7.05 -14.65 -16.79
N ILE A 186 -7.39 -14.56 -15.51
CA ILE A 186 -8.75 -14.75 -15.01
C ILE A 186 -9.71 -13.69 -15.56
N SER A 187 -9.29 -12.45 -15.65
CA SER A 187 -10.12 -11.37 -16.23
C SER A 187 -10.43 -11.63 -17.70
N GLN A 188 -9.48 -12.19 -18.46
CA GLN A 188 -9.68 -12.55 -19.87
C GLN A 188 -10.65 -13.73 -20.03
N ILE A 189 -10.57 -14.74 -19.15
CA ILE A 189 -11.50 -15.89 -19.17
C ILE A 189 -12.91 -15.44 -18.79
N SER A 190 -13.05 -14.55 -17.81
CA SER A 190 -14.35 -14.01 -17.39
C SER A 190 -14.97 -13.05 -18.42
N SER A 191 -14.23 -12.69 -19.46
CA SER A 191 -14.77 -11.88 -20.56
C SER A 191 -15.76 -12.67 -21.41
N SER A 192 -16.65 -11.96 -22.14
CA SER A 192 -17.71 -12.56 -22.98
C SER A 192 -17.22 -13.45 -24.11
N ASP A 193 -15.92 -13.54 -24.34
CA ASP A 193 -15.32 -14.31 -25.45
C ASP A 193 -15.19 -15.81 -25.14
N PHE A 194 -15.35 -16.21 -23.85
CA PHE A 194 -15.28 -17.60 -23.46
C PHE A 194 -16.68 -18.22 -23.29
N PRO A 195 -16.87 -19.50 -23.68
CA PRO A 195 -18.14 -20.17 -23.55
C PRO A 195 -18.46 -20.68 -22.14
N PHE A 196 -17.62 -20.38 -21.15
CA PHE A 196 -17.75 -20.74 -19.74
C PHE A 196 -17.26 -19.63 -18.84
N ASP A 197 -17.76 -19.62 -17.60
CA ASP A 197 -17.32 -18.72 -16.54
C ASP A 197 -16.31 -19.41 -15.62
N THR A 198 -15.54 -18.64 -14.86
CA THR A 198 -14.61 -19.13 -13.84
C THR A 198 -15.25 -20.04 -12.80
N SER A 199 -16.54 -19.87 -12.50
CA SER A 199 -17.32 -20.74 -11.61
C SER A 199 -17.48 -22.18 -12.12
N GLN A 200 -17.23 -22.43 -13.42
CA GLN A 200 -17.31 -23.75 -14.04
C GLN A 200 -15.95 -24.47 -14.07
N ILE A 201 -14.90 -23.82 -13.59
CA ILE A 201 -13.54 -24.37 -13.50
C ILE A 201 -13.40 -25.06 -12.14
N SER A 202 -13.03 -26.35 -12.14
CA SER A 202 -12.77 -27.08 -10.90
C SER A 202 -11.41 -26.79 -10.33
N TRP A 203 -10.40 -26.70 -11.22
CA TRP A 203 -9.03 -26.39 -10.81
C TRP A 203 -8.29 -25.62 -11.90
N LEU A 204 -7.35 -24.83 -11.46
CA LEU A 204 -6.35 -24.14 -12.26
C LEU A 204 -4.97 -24.56 -11.76
N ARG A 205 -4.11 -25.03 -12.68
CA ARG A 205 -2.71 -25.32 -12.41
C ARG A 205 -1.82 -24.38 -13.19
N ILE A 206 -0.75 -23.93 -12.56
CA ILE A 206 0.26 -23.08 -13.17
C ILE A 206 1.59 -23.81 -13.08
N SER A 207 2.24 -24.10 -14.22
CA SER A 207 3.54 -24.77 -14.24
C SER A 207 4.39 -24.31 -15.41
N ALA A 208 5.73 -24.29 -15.26
CA ALA A 208 6.64 -23.87 -16.33
C ALA A 208 6.48 -24.72 -17.62
N GLY A 209 6.18 -26.01 -17.49
CA GLY A 209 6.13 -26.93 -18.64
C GLY A 209 4.85 -26.84 -19.49
N LYS A 210 3.74 -26.50 -18.89
CA LYS A 210 2.43 -26.49 -19.59
C LYS A 210 1.74 -25.12 -19.60
N GLY A 211 2.23 -24.16 -18.82
CA GLY A 211 1.60 -22.86 -18.70
C GLY A 211 0.42 -22.86 -17.73
N PHE A 212 -0.67 -22.26 -18.14
CA PHE A 212 -1.94 -22.29 -17.42
C PHE A 212 -2.75 -23.51 -17.89
N GLU A 213 -3.06 -24.41 -16.97
CA GLU A 213 -3.93 -25.55 -17.19
C GLU A 213 -5.20 -25.37 -16.38
N LEU A 214 -6.37 -25.50 -17.02
CA LEU A 214 -7.66 -25.45 -16.33
C LEU A 214 -8.54 -26.62 -16.74
N TYR A 215 -9.42 -27.02 -15.84
CA TYR A 215 -10.34 -28.12 -16.05
C TYR A 215 -11.78 -27.64 -15.96
N TRP A 216 -12.48 -27.82 -17.10
CA TRP A 216 -13.89 -27.51 -17.23
C TRP A 216 -14.72 -28.72 -16.84
N GLU A 217 -15.18 -28.75 -15.59
CA GLU A 217 -15.85 -29.92 -14.98
C GLU A 217 -17.05 -30.43 -15.80
N SER A 218 -17.96 -29.53 -16.15
CA SER A 218 -19.22 -29.93 -16.84
C SER A 218 -18.99 -30.53 -18.21
N LYS A 219 -17.82 -30.39 -18.80
CA LYS A 219 -17.44 -30.91 -20.12
C LYS A 219 -16.35 -31.98 -20.06
N HIS A 220 -15.80 -32.25 -18.88
CA HIS A 220 -14.66 -33.14 -18.70
C HIS A 220 -13.47 -32.77 -19.59
N LEU A 221 -13.26 -31.48 -19.81
CA LEU A 221 -12.31 -30.91 -20.76
C LEU A 221 -11.15 -30.22 -20.07
N SER A 222 -9.93 -30.65 -20.39
CA SER A 222 -8.70 -29.99 -19.95
C SER A 222 -8.26 -28.99 -21.02
N LEU A 223 -7.90 -27.76 -20.56
CA LEU A 223 -7.45 -26.69 -21.43
C LEU A 223 -6.05 -26.24 -20.95
N SER A 224 -5.08 -26.20 -21.87
CA SER A 224 -3.71 -25.80 -21.56
C SER A 224 -3.28 -24.60 -22.42
N ILE A 225 -2.71 -23.57 -21.81
CA ILE A 225 -2.29 -22.34 -22.46
C ILE A 225 -0.81 -22.07 -22.11
N GLY A 226 0.07 -22.19 -23.09
CA GLY A 226 1.50 -21.91 -22.92
C GLY A 226 1.77 -20.45 -22.53
N PHE A 227 2.82 -20.20 -21.72
CA PHE A 227 3.15 -18.87 -21.21
C PHE A 227 3.59 -17.90 -22.30
N GLU A 228 4.36 -18.38 -23.27
CA GLU A 228 4.78 -17.53 -24.39
C GLU A 228 3.56 -17.06 -25.18
N HIS A 229 3.44 -15.75 -25.32
CA HIS A 229 2.29 -15.12 -26.01
C HIS A 229 0.93 -15.61 -25.51
N TRP A 230 0.79 -15.91 -24.22
CA TRP A 230 -0.39 -16.53 -23.63
C TRP A 230 -1.72 -15.84 -24.00
N ARG A 231 -1.74 -14.50 -24.14
CA ARG A 231 -2.95 -13.76 -24.57
C ARG A 231 -3.39 -14.14 -25.99
N GLN A 232 -2.43 -14.37 -26.90
CA GLN A 232 -2.75 -14.80 -28.27
C GLN A 232 -3.19 -16.27 -28.29
N ASN A 233 -2.52 -17.12 -27.52
CA ASN A 233 -2.88 -18.51 -27.36
C ASN A 233 -4.29 -18.67 -26.76
N LEU A 234 -4.62 -17.82 -25.79
CA LEU A 234 -5.95 -17.80 -25.17
C LEU A 234 -7.04 -17.42 -26.19
N ARG A 235 -6.81 -16.40 -27.03
CA ARG A 235 -7.74 -16.04 -28.12
C ARG A 235 -7.94 -17.17 -29.13
N ARG A 236 -6.86 -17.86 -29.52
CA ARG A 236 -6.95 -19.02 -30.42
C ARG A 236 -7.73 -20.15 -29.77
N LEU A 237 -7.51 -20.40 -28.51
CA LEU A 237 -8.28 -21.38 -27.74
C LEU A 237 -9.77 -21.03 -27.74
N ALA A 238 -10.13 -19.77 -27.50
CA ALA A 238 -11.53 -19.32 -27.54
C ALA A 238 -12.19 -19.56 -28.90
N LEU A 239 -11.51 -19.22 -29.99
CA LEU A 239 -12.00 -19.48 -31.35
C LEU A 239 -12.14 -20.96 -31.62
N THR A 240 -11.20 -21.78 -31.18
CA THR A 240 -11.26 -23.24 -31.34
C THR A 240 -12.41 -23.83 -30.53
N LEU A 241 -12.62 -23.35 -29.29
CA LEU A 241 -13.75 -23.78 -28.47
C LEU A 241 -15.10 -23.43 -29.10
N ASP A 242 -15.23 -22.25 -29.71
CA ASP A 242 -16.45 -21.86 -30.41
C ASP A 242 -16.70 -22.76 -31.65
N ASP A 243 -15.66 -23.09 -32.42
CA ASP A 243 -15.74 -23.97 -33.58
C ASP A 243 -16.15 -25.40 -33.19
N ILE A 244 -15.50 -26.04 -32.23
CA ILE A 244 -15.84 -27.38 -31.77
C ILE A 244 -17.23 -27.45 -31.11
N LYS A 245 -17.66 -26.34 -30.44
CA LYS A 245 -19.01 -26.22 -29.91
C LYS A 245 -20.04 -26.19 -31.02
N LYS A 246 -19.81 -25.42 -32.09
CA LYS A 246 -20.69 -25.41 -33.29
C LYS A 246 -20.78 -26.75 -34.00
N ARG A 247 -19.72 -27.53 -33.97
CA ARG A 247 -19.68 -28.91 -34.56
C ARG A 247 -20.23 -29.96 -33.61
N ASN A 248 -20.64 -29.62 -32.38
CA ASN A 248 -21.05 -30.56 -31.34
C ASN A 248 -19.95 -31.60 -30.97
N GLU A 249 -18.67 -31.27 -31.14
CA GLU A 249 -17.53 -32.14 -30.85
C GLU A 249 -16.96 -31.93 -29.45
N ILE A 250 -17.47 -30.97 -28.68
CA ILE A 250 -16.90 -30.59 -27.36
C ILE A 250 -16.89 -31.78 -26.38
N ASN A 251 -17.94 -32.61 -26.39
CA ASN A 251 -18.03 -33.76 -25.49
C ASN A 251 -17.18 -34.97 -25.98
N GLN A 252 -16.60 -34.89 -27.18
CA GLN A 252 -15.66 -35.88 -27.74
C GLN A 252 -14.20 -35.43 -27.61
N THR A 253 -13.98 -34.23 -27.09
CA THR A 253 -12.65 -33.67 -26.92
C THR A 253 -12.26 -33.78 -25.45
N ARG A 254 -11.08 -34.30 -25.17
CA ARG A 254 -10.55 -34.52 -23.84
C ARG A 254 -9.58 -33.43 -23.40
N GLU A 255 -8.75 -32.95 -24.33
CA GLU A 255 -7.77 -31.92 -24.07
C GLU A 255 -7.63 -30.99 -25.26
N ILE A 256 -7.48 -29.70 -24.99
CA ILE A 256 -7.09 -28.66 -25.95
C ILE A 256 -5.89 -27.93 -25.43
N ARG A 257 -4.82 -27.92 -26.21
CA ARG A 257 -3.60 -27.19 -25.86
C ARG A 257 -3.33 -26.10 -26.88
N ALA A 258 -3.19 -24.87 -26.41
CA ALA A 258 -2.79 -23.72 -27.21
C ALA A 258 -1.40 -23.22 -26.76
N ALA A 259 -0.39 -23.43 -27.61
CA ALA A 259 0.98 -22.97 -27.34
C ALA A 259 1.68 -22.71 -28.68
N ASP A 260 2.76 -21.92 -28.68
CA ASP A 260 3.64 -21.68 -29.83
C ASP A 260 2.90 -21.32 -31.12
N GLY A 261 1.76 -20.65 -30.97
CA GLY A 261 0.94 -20.23 -32.10
C GLY A 261 0.09 -21.33 -32.74
N GLN A 262 0.04 -22.52 -32.15
CA GLN A 262 -0.74 -23.65 -32.62
C GLN A 262 -1.76 -24.08 -31.56
N VAL A 263 -2.79 -24.80 -32.02
CA VAL A 263 -3.78 -25.42 -31.13
C VAL A 263 -3.86 -26.91 -31.49
N TRP A 264 -3.69 -27.74 -30.48
CA TRP A 264 -3.79 -29.19 -30.61
C TRP A 264 -5.04 -29.65 -29.87
N LEU A 265 -5.74 -30.60 -30.50
CA LEU A 265 -6.92 -31.23 -29.93
C LEU A 265 -6.64 -32.72 -29.74
N GLN A 266 -6.94 -33.21 -28.56
CA GLN A 266 -6.95 -34.64 -28.27
C GLN A 266 -8.42 -35.09 -28.11
N LYS A 267 -8.88 -35.97 -28.96
CA LYS A 267 -10.20 -36.58 -28.84
C LYS A 267 -10.18 -37.68 -27.76
N ALA A 268 -11.37 -37.94 -27.18
CA ALA A 268 -11.55 -38.96 -26.16
C ALA A 268 -11.40 -40.38 -26.72
#